data_085819dafcc5ba43a382785b7c661b75
#
_entry.id   085819dafcc5ba43a382785b7c661b75
#
_cell.length_a   1.000
_cell.length_b   1.000
_cell.length_c   1.000
_cell.angle_alpha   90.00
_cell.angle_beta   90.00
_cell.angle_gamma   90.00
#
_symmetry.space_group_name_H-M   'P 1'
#
loop_
_entity.id
_entity.type
_entity.pdbx_description
1 polymer ?
#
loop_
_entity_poly.entity_id
_entity_poly.type
_entity_poly.pdbx_seq_one_letter_code
_entity_poly.pdbx_strand_id
1 'polypeptide(L)'
;MLRFPHGMRIATIPERRSFYKSDFDVKRLTLWIGHRTRQLKFAMILGRHTGIVARDRSKNKDDVILIDDWDAARDLRAYALDYLPESMYYDRNRYLDVRECAECGDKMSSCRRCNNYRGQQLAFDLDPENVDCPYHGHIGEKIQCGRGLSFCMYEFKVVRRQAAKLSQLLAEEFEEVGVVYSGRGFHVVVDDEKAYMLGMRERAALARKYGRRFAIDEWVTAGGSRLMRLPYSLNGLVSRKCMVIKDGRDLLGFDPRSESTVIPSFLRSP
;
A
#
# COMPACT_ATOMS: atom_id res chain seq x y z
N MET A 1 17.44 1.28 -15.82
CA MET A 1 16.35 0.29 -15.93
C MET A 1 16.09 -0.33 -14.57
N LEU A 2 14.83 -0.44 -14.15
CA LEU A 2 14.45 -1.09 -12.90
C LEU A 2 14.76 -2.59 -12.95
N ARG A 3 15.20 -3.14 -11.81
CA ARG A 3 15.54 -4.56 -11.67
C ARG A 3 14.74 -5.15 -10.51
N PHE A 4 14.09 -6.28 -10.75
CA PHE A 4 13.28 -7.00 -9.78
C PHE A 4 13.69 -8.49 -9.73
N PRO A 5 13.30 -9.24 -8.68
CA PRO A 5 13.47 -10.69 -8.65
C PRO A 5 12.83 -11.37 -9.86
N HIS A 6 13.36 -12.54 -10.22
CA HIS A 6 12.86 -13.31 -11.35
C HIS A 6 11.34 -13.53 -11.31
N GLY A 7 10.66 -13.36 -12.44
CA GLY A 7 9.21 -13.47 -12.56
C GLY A 7 8.43 -12.24 -12.06
N MET A 8 9.14 -11.17 -11.62
CA MET A 8 8.53 -9.89 -11.24
C MET A 8 8.87 -8.83 -12.28
N ARG A 9 7.87 -8.15 -12.80
CA ARG A 9 8.01 -7.14 -13.85
C ARG A 9 6.81 -6.19 -13.88
N ILE A 10 6.96 -5.08 -14.60
CA ILE A 10 5.87 -4.14 -14.80
C ILE A 10 4.75 -4.82 -15.61
N ALA A 11 3.51 -4.68 -15.14
CA ALA A 11 2.32 -5.16 -15.83
C ALA A 11 1.97 -4.23 -16.99
N THR A 12 1.67 -4.82 -18.13
CA THR A 12 1.15 -4.10 -19.31
C THR A 12 -0.31 -3.69 -19.11
N ILE A 13 -0.81 -2.76 -19.92
CA ILE A 13 -2.22 -2.33 -19.88
C ILE A 13 -3.21 -3.50 -20.09
N PRO A 14 -3.02 -4.39 -21.09
CA PRO A 14 -3.87 -5.57 -21.25
C PRO A 14 -3.86 -6.48 -20.02
N GLU A 15 -2.72 -6.66 -19.37
CA GLU A 15 -2.58 -7.47 -18.16
C GLU A 15 -3.30 -6.83 -16.95
N ARG A 16 -3.23 -5.51 -16.80
CA ARG A 16 -3.99 -4.78 -15.79
C ARG A 16 -5.49 -4.95 -16.02
N ARG A 17 -5.95 -4.84 -17.28
CA ARG A 17 -7.34 -5.09 -17.65
C ARG A 17 -7.78 -6.51 -17.28
N SER A 18 -6.97 -7.50 -17.63
CA SER A 18 -7.22 -8.90 -17.28
C SER A 18 -7.34 -9.08 -15.77
N PHE A 19 -6.41 -8.50 -15.00
CA PHE A 19 -6.42 -8.56 -13.54
C PHE A 19 -7.71 -7.97 -12.94
N TYR A 20 -8.05 -6.74 -13.29
CA TYR A 20 -9.23 -6.07 -12.71
C TYR A 20 -10.55 -6.71 -13.16
N LYS A 21 -10.56 -7.36 -14.32
CA LYS A 21 -11.71 -8.13 -14.81
C LYS A 21 -11.92 -9.44 -14.04
N SER A 22 -10.83 -10.18 -13.74
CA SER A 22 -10.92 -11.57 -13.32
C SER A 22 -10.29 -11.87 -11.95
N ASP A 23 -9.20 -11.20 -11.57
CA ASP A 23 -8.39 -11.51 -10.39
C ASP A 23 -8.66 -10.58 -9.20
N PHE A 24 -9.25 -9.40 -9.44
CA PHE A 24 -9.55 -8.42 -8.39
C PHE A 24 -10.70 -8.94 -7.53
N ASP A 25 -10.36 -9.40 -6.31
CA ASP A 25 -11.28 -10.10 -5.43
C ASP A 25 -12.17 -9.12 -4.64
N VAL A 26 -13.30 -8.75 -5.27
CA VAL A 26 -14.30 -7.85 -4.67
C VAL A 26 -14.88 -8.43 -3.38
N LYS A 27 -15.04 -9.77 -3.28
CA LYS A 27 -15.60 -10.40 -2.06
C LYS A 27 -14.67 -10.23 -0.87
N ARG A 28 -13.39 -10.55 -1.04
CA ARG A 28 -12.38 -10.35 0.02
C ARG A 28 -12.21 -8.88 0.35
N LEU A 29 -12.25 -8.00 -0.65
CA LEU A 29 -12.18 -6.55 -0.44
C LEU A 29 -13.38 -6.07 0.38
N THR A 30 -14.59 -6.53 0.09
CA THR A 30 -15.81 -6.22 0.88
C THR A 30 -15.63 -6.65 2.34
N LEU A 31 -15.12 -7.86 2.59
CA LEU A 31 -14.85 -8.34 3.94
C LEU A 31 -13.78 -7.50 4.66
N TRP A 32 -12.73 -7.07 3.94
CA TRP A 32 -11.70 -6.23 4.51
C TRP A 32 -12.19 -4.81 4.82
N ILE A 33 -13.03 -4.22 3.97
CA ILE A 33 -13.69 -2.95 4.24
C ILE A 33 -14.59 -3.07 5.48
N GLY A 34 -15.36 -4.16 5.58
CA GLY A 34 -16.27 -4.42 6.69
C GLY A 34 -17.27 -3.28 6.87
N HIS A 35 -17.39 -2.79 8.11
CA HIS A 35 -18.29 -1.69 8.49
C HIS A 35 -17.76 -0.29 8.12
N ARG A 36 -16.55 -0.18 7.56
CA ARG A 36 -15.90 1.10 7.22
C ARG A 36 -16.39 1.71 5.90
N THR A 37 -17.49 1.24 5.36
CA THR A 37 -18.17 1.86 4.21
C THR A 37 -18.42 3.33 4.51
N ARG A 38 -18.09 4.22 3.58
CA ARG A 38 -18.12 5.68 3.71
C ARG A 38 -17.08 6.28 4.68
N GLN A 39 -16.28 5.48 5.38
CA GLN A 39 -15.22 5.98 6.27
C GLN A 39 -13.85 6.03 5.60
N LEU A 40 -13.69 5.40 4.43
CA LEU A 40 -12.42 5.29 3.71
C LEU A 40 -12.48 6.03 2.38
N LYS A 41 -11.41 6.74 2.07
CA LYS A 41 -11.09 7.21 0.72
C LYS A 41 -10.14 6.24 0.04
N PHE A 42 -10.23 6.20 -1.27
CA PHE A 42 -9.30 5.44 -2.08
C PHE A 42 -8.57 6.34 -3.07
N ALA A 43 -7.46 5.84 -3.58
CA ALA A 43 -6.72 6.51 -4.63
C ALA A 43 -6.21 5.49 -5.65
N MET A 44 -6.12 5.92 -6.91
CA MET A 44 -5.51 5.17 -7.99
C MET A 44 -4.33 5.94 -8.54
N ILE A 45 -3.20 5.24 -8.75
CA ILE A 45 -2.05 5.77 -9.49
C ILE A 45 -2.02 5.08 -10.85
N LEU A 46 -2.13 5.88 -11.91
CA LEU A 46 -2.18 5.35 -13.29
C LEU A 46 -0.83 4.83 -13.76
N GLY A 47 0.26 5.40 -13.22
CA GLY A 47 1.62 5.08 -13.62
C GLY A 47 2.04 5.73 -14.95
N ARG A 48 3.35 5.89 -15.13
CA ARG A 48 3.95 6.65 -16.23
C ARG A 48 3.73 6.04 -17.63
N HIS A 49 3.36 4.77 -17.70
CA HIS A 49 3.28 4.01 -18.95
C HIS A 49 1.85 3.70 -19.40
N THR A 50 0.84 4.27 -18.76
CA THR A 50 -0.56 3.93 -19.08
C THR A 50 -1.04 4.55 -20.39
N GLY A 51 -0.51 5.70 -20.82
CA GLY A 51 -1.08 6.46 -21.92
C GLY A 51 -2.53 6.92 -21.68
N ILE A 52 -3.12 6.54 -20.55
CA ILE A 52 -4.49 6.92 -20.17
C ILE A 52 -4.44 8.33 -19.59
N VAL A 53 -5.13 9.23 -20.25
CA VAL A 53 -5.33 10.60 -19.75
C VAL A 53 -6.65 10.62 -18.98
N ALA A 54 -6.61 10.90 -17.68
CA ALA A 54 -7.82 11.13 -16.91
C ALA A 54 -8.58 12.32 -17.53
N ARG A 55 -9.89 12.13 -17.80
CA ARG A 55 -10.71 13.16 -18.47
C ARG A 55 -10.83 14.46 -17.68
N ASP A 56 -10.52 14.44 -16.39
CA ASP A 56 -10.68 15.55 -15.45
C ASP A 56 -9.34 16.09 -14.91
N ARG A 57 -8.34 16.17 -15.75
CA ARG A 57 -7.06 16.80 -15.41
C ARG A 57 -7.15 18.31 -15.35
N SER A 58 -7.88 18.83 -14.40
CA SER A 58 -7.67 20.21 -14.03
C SER A 58 -6.65 20.28 -12.89
N LYS A 59 -5.39 20.40 -13.06
CA LYS A 59 -4.39 20.97 -12.11
C LYS A 59 -3.38 20.05 -11.40
N ASN A 60 -3.40 18.71 -11.45
CA ASN A 60 -2.30 17.95 -10.85
C ASN A 60 -1.52 17.16 -11.90
N LYS A 61 -0.21 17.42 -11.93
CA LYS A 61 0.77 16.72 -12.79
C LYS A 61 0.99 15.26 -12.35
N ASP A 62 0.40 14.86 -11.23
CA ASP A 62 0.50 13.52 -10.67
C ASP A 62 -0.68 12.69 -11.16
N ASP A 63 -0.39 11.54 -11.73
CA ASP A 63 -1.36 10.57 -12.26
C ASP A 63 -2.17 9.88 -11.14
N VAL A 64 -2.64 10.65 -10.15
CA VAL A 64 -3.41 10.18 -9.00
C VAL A 64 -4.87 10.59 -9.13
N ILE A 65 -5.76 9.61 -9.04
CA ILE A 65 -7.21 9.80 -9.03
C ILE A 65 -7.69 9.45 -7.62
N LEU A 66 -8.35 10.41 -6.95
CA LEU A 66 -9.00 10.18 -5.67
C LEU A 66 -10.41 9.63 -5.89
N ILE A 67 -10.83 8.68 -5.05
CA ILE A 67 -12.16 8.10 -5.04
C ILE A 67 -12.74 8.30 -3.64
N ASP A 68 -13.67 9.19 -3.53
CA ASP A 68 -14.43 9.53 -2.33
C ASP A 68 -15.96 9.33 -2.51
N ASP A 69 -16.40 9.08 -3.75
CA ASP A 69 -17.76 8.70 -4.09
C ASP A 69 -17.82 7.21 -4.46
N TRP A 70 -18.23 6.38 -3.49
CA TRP A 70 -18.37 4.94 -3.64
C TRP A 70 -19.31 4.39 -2.56
N ASP A 71 -20.04 3.34 -2.86
CA ASP A 71 -20.96 2.66 -1.94
C ASP A 71 -20.56 1.22 -1.63
N ALA A 72 -19.90 0.56 -2.56
CA ALA A 72 -19.53 -0.83 -2.42
C ALA A 72 -18.18 -1.14 -3.11
N ALA A 73 -17.52 -2.22 -2.71
CA ALA A 73 -16.25 -2.65 -3.32
C ALA A 73 -16.34 -2.91 -4.85
N ARG A 74 -17.54 -3.18 -5.36
CA ARG A 74 -17.80 -3.30 -6.82
C ARG A 74 -17.55 -2.00 -7.57
N ASP A 75 -17.79 -0.84 -6.94
CA ASP A 75 -17.59 0.47 -7.55
C ASP A 75 -16.09 0.72 -7.74
N LEU A 76 -15.26 0.30 -6.77
CA LEU A 76 -13.80 0.34 -6.90
C LEU A 76 -13.29 -0.51 -8.07
N ARG A 77 -13.96 -1.65 -8.35
CA ARG A 77 -13.65 -2.47 -9.52
C ARG A 77 -14.06 -1.77 -10.81
N ALA A 78 -15.21 -1.09 -10.85
CA ALA A 78 -15.64 -0.32 -12.00
C ALA A 78 -14.62 0.79 -12.33
N TYR A 79 -14.25 1.60 -11.36
CA TYR A 79 -13.18 2.59 -11.51
C TYR A 79 -11.87 1.97 -12.01
N ALA A 80 -11.49 0.81 -11.44
CA ALA A 80 -10.24 0.14 -11.85
C ALA A 80 -10.30 -0.40 -13.29
N LEU A 81 -11.46 -0.77 -13.80
CA LEU A 81 -11.66 -1.19 -15.19
C LEU A 81 -11.64 -0.01 -16.17
N ASP A 82 -12.13 1.15 -15.75
CA ASP A 82 -12.14 2.36 -16.56
C ASP A 82 -10.74 2.98 -16.68
N TYR A 83 -9.98 2.99 -15.58
CA TYR A 83 -8.70 3.69 -15.50
C TYR A 83 -7.47 2.78 -15.59
N LEU A 84 -7.61 1.48 -15.44
CA LEU A 84 -6.53 0.47 -15.48
C LEU A 84 -5.29 0.88 -14.67
N PRO A 85 -5.43 1.23 -13.38
CA PRO A 85 -4.35 1.79 -12.59
C PRO A 85 -3.20 0.80 -12.43
N GLU A 86 -1.98 1.33 -12.30
CA GLU A 86 -0.82 0.55 -11.89
C GLU A 86 -0.96 0.10 -10.43
N SER A 87 -1.56 0.96 -9.62
CA SER A 87 -1.68 0.73 -8.18
C SER A 87 -2.94 1.37 -7.62
N MET A 88 -3.56 0.68 -6.67
CA MET A 88 -4.66 1.23 -5.88
C MET A 88 -4.23 1.35 -4.42
N TYR A 89 -4.74 2.36 -3.75
CA TYR A 89 -4.43 2.70 -2.36
C TYR A 89 -5.71 3.00 -1.59
N TYR A 90 -5.66 2.86 -0.28
CA TYR A 90 -6.62 3.44 0.64
C TYR A 90 -5.97 4.55 1.46
N ASP A 91 -6.75 5.55 1.85
CA ASP A 91 -6.34 6.58 2.80
C ASP A 91 -6.38 5.96 4.21
N ARG A 92 -5.29 6.07 4.95
CA ARG A 92 -5.20 5.64 6.35
C ARG A 92 -5.99 6.53 7.31
N ASN A 93 -6.39 7.72 6.87
CA ASN A 93 -7.31 8.53 7.64
C ASN A 93 -8.69 7.87 7.64
N ARG A 94 -9.35 7.93 8.78
CA ARG A 94 -10.73 7.55 8.96
C ARG A 94 -11.60 8.80 9.07
N TYR A 95 -12.74 8.76 8.44
CA TYR A 95 -13.71 9.86 8.38
C TYR A 95 -15.05 9.42 8.92
N LEU A 96 -15.94 10.36 9.26
CA LEU A 96 -17.36 10.06 9.50
C LEU A 96 -18.06 9.67 8.20
N ASP A 97 -17.98 10.55 7.20
CA ASP A 97 -18.45 10.31 5.85
C ASP A 97 -17.49 10.98 4.84
N VAL A 98 -16.88 10.18 3.97
CA VAL A 98 -15.92 10.66 2.98
C VAL A 98 -16.54 11.57 1.93
N ARG A 99 -17.87 11.49 1.70
CA ARG A 99 -18.56 12.36 0.75
C ARG A 99 -18.53 13.83 1.16
N GLU A 100 -18.54 14.12 2.47
CA GLU A 100 -18.35 15.48 2.98
C GLU A 100 -16.96 16.05 2.66
N CYS A 101 -15.99 15.20 2.32
CA CYS A 101 -14.65 15.64 1.97
C CYS A 101 -14.56 16.21 0.56
N ALA A 102 -15.45 15.86 -0.36
CA ALA A 102 -15.44 16.34 -1.75
C ALA A 102 -15.57 17.89 -1.81
N GLU A 103 -16.29 18.46 -0.85
CA GLU A 103 -16.52 19.90 -0.77
C GLU A 103 -15.36 20.72 -0.19
N CYS A 104 -14.48 20.10 0.62
CA CYS A 104 -13.45 20.83 1.36
C CYS A 104 -12.13 21.07 0.60
N GLY A 105 -12.00 20.55 -0.63
CA GLY A 105 -10.81 20.74 -1.49
C GLY A 105 -9.54 20.07 -0.98
N ASP A 106 -9.66 19.11 -0.10
CA ASP A 106 -8.69 18.11 0.37
C ASP A 106 -7.23 18.54 0.51
N LYS A 107 -6.98 19.57 1.32
CA LYS A 107 -5.61 19.87 1.75
C LYS A 107 -5.26 19.03 2.97
N MET A 108 -4.31 18.10 2.82
CA MET A 108 -3.88 17.14 3.85
C MET A 108 -3.67 17.75 5.25
N SER A 109 -3.14 18.97 5.33
CA SER A 109 -2.89 19.66 6.60
C SER A 109 -4.17 20.12 7.32
N SER A 110 -5.30 20.22 6.62
CA SER A 110 -6.57 20.69 7.18
C SER A 110 -7.44 19.55 7.71
N CYS A 111 -7.26 18.29 7.23
CA CYS A 111 -8.08 17.15 7.64
C CYS A 111 -8.06 16.92 9.16
N ARG A 112 -6.91 17.03 9.80
CA ARG A 112 -6.79 16.82 11.26
C ARG A 112 -7.56 17.82 12.13
N ARG A 113 -8.00 18.94 11.56
CA ARG A 113 -8.82 19.98 12.21
C ARG A 113 -10.28 19.93 11.78
N CYS A 114 -10.62 19.03 10.89
CA CYS A 114 -11.96 18.87 10.37
C CYS A 114 -12.81 18.00 11.31
N ASN A 115 -14.06 18.39 11.56
CA ASN A 115 -15.00 17.60 12.38
C ASN A 115 -15.33 16.23 11.77
N ASN A 116 -15.10 16.05 10.49
CA ASN A 116 -15.28 14.76 9.79
C ASN A 116 -14.10 13.79 10.00
N TYR A 117 -12.93 14.27 10.46
CA TYR A 117 -11.76 13.43 10.71
C TYR A 117 -11.89 12.62 12.01
N ARG A 118 -11.59 11.31 11.96
CA ARG A 118 -11.70 10.35 13.06
C ARG A 118 -10.39 9.64 13.40
N GLY A 119 -9.27 10.22 13.02
CA GLY A 119 -7.96 9.65 13.30
C GLY A 119 -7.28 9.05 12.07
N GLN A 120 -6.08 8.53 12.27
CA GLN A 120 -5.28 7.92 11.23
C GLN A 120 -4.74 6.58 11.71
N GLN A 121 -4.91 5.53 10.91
CA GLN A 121 -4.32 4.22 11.17
C GLN A 121 -2.81 4.34 11.40
N LEU A 122 -2.28 3.71 12.43
CA LEU A 122 -0.83 3.57 12.58
C LEU A 122 -0.34 2.49 11.63
N ALA A 123 0.67 2.81 10.83
CA ALA A 123 1.24 1.88 9.89
C ALA A 123 2.76 2.07 9.74
N PHE A 124 3.43 0.97 9.44
CA PHE A 124 4.85 0.88 9.18
C PHE A 124 5.03 0.28 7.78
N ASP A 125 5.71 1.00 6.92
CA ASP A 125 6.00 0.56 5.55
C ASP A 125 7.44 0.04 5.47
N LEU A 126 7.58 -1.25 5.17
CA LEU A 126 8.86 -1.93 5.06
C LEU A 126 9.10 -2.27 3.58
N ASP A 127 9.72 -1.37 2.88
CA ASP A 127 10.07 -1.55 1.48
C ASP A 127 11.50 -2.08 1.32
N PRO A 128 11.74 -3.06 0.43
CA PRO A 128 13.06 -3.67 0.22
C PRO A 128 14.14 -2.68 -0.17
N GLU A 129 13.79 -1.61 -0.90
CA GLU A 129 14.76 -0.59 -1.29
C GLU A 129 15.37 0.19 -0.14
N ASN A 130 14.72 0.22 1.02
CA ASN A 130 15.22 0.87 2.24
C ASN A 130 16.27 0.02 2.98
N VAL A 131 16.51 -1.21 2.54
CA VAL A 131 17.54 -2.09 3.11
C VAL A 131 18.90 -1.75 2.53
N ASP A 132 19.89 -1.60 3.40
CA ASP A 132 21.31 -1.55 2.98
C ASP A 132 21.70 -2.92 2.45
N CYS A 133 21.87 -2.99 1.15
CA CYS A 133 22.15 -4.23 0.45
C CYS A 133 23.63 -4.40 0.17
N PRO A 134 24.28 -5.51 0.58
CA PRO A 134 25.69 -5.75 0.30
C PRO A 134 26.00 -5.88 -1.20
N TYR A 135 24.97 -6.09 -2.04
CA TYR A 135 25.12 -6.25 -3.49
C TYR A 135 24.74 -5.00 -4.29
N HIS A 136 23.90 -4.11 -3.73
CA HIS A 136 23.33 -2.98 -4.46
C HIS A 136 23.48 -1.64 -3.74
N GLY A 137 24.14 -1.62 -2.58
CA GLY A 137 24.31 -0.42 -1.76
C GLY A 137 23.00 0.05 -1.07
N HIS A 138 23.05 1.25 -0.53
CA HIS A 138 21.91 1.89 0.13
C HIS A 138 20.98 2.63 -0.87
N ILE A 139 19.83 3.06 -0.41
CA ILE A 139 18.80 3.70 -1.26
C ILE A 139 19.34 4.92 -2.02
N GLY A 140 20.21 5.74 -1.41
CA GLY A 140 20.79 6.93 -2.07
C GLY A 140 21.61 6.57 -3.30
N GLU A 141 22.43 5.53 -3.24
CA GLU A 141 23.22 5.03 -4.39
C GLU A 141 22.29 4.47 -5.48
N LYS A 142 21.26 3.72 -5.09
CA LYS A 142 20.25 3.21 -6.04
C LYS A 142 19.53 4.34 -6.77
N ILE A 143 19.17 5.41 -6.08
CA ILE A 143 18.52 6.59 -6.67
C ILE A 143 19.44 7.27 -7.68
N GLN A 144 20.71 7.50 -7.31
CA GLN A 144 21.70 8.12 -8.21
C GLN A 144 21.90 7.32 -9.50
N CYS A 145 21.82 5.99 -9.42
CA CYS A 145 21.90 5.09 -10.58
C CYS A 145 20.55 4.90 -11.32
N GLY A 146 19.50 5.64 -10.96
CA GLY A 146 18.15 5.46 -11.55
C GLY A 146 17.49 4.12 -11.19
N ARG A 147 17.86 3.51 -10.07
CA ARG A 147 17.38 2.20 -9.61
C ARG A 147 16.64 2.25 -8.27
N GLY A 148 16.20 3.42 -7.82
CA GLY A 148 15.61 3.62 -6.49
C GLY A 148 14.49 2.65 -6.12
N LEU A 149 13.69 2.19 -7.09
CA LEU A 149 12.61 1.22 -6.86
C LEU A 149 13.02 -0.25 -7.09
N SER A 150 14.28 -0.50 -7.43
CA SER A 150 14.80 -1.85 -7.67
C SER A 150 15.10 -2.56 -6.35
N PHE A 151 14.90 -3.87 -6.33
CA PHE A 151 15.26 -4.69 -5.19
C PHE A 151 15.60 -6.12 -5.61
N CYS A 152 16.26 -6.84 -4.72
CA CYS A 152 16.61 -8.24 -4.90
C CYS A 152 16.01 -9.13 -3.79
N MET A 153 16.17 -10.44 -3.92
CA MET A 153 15.66 -11.39 -2.92
C MET A 153 16.36 -11.31 -1.56
N TYR A 154 17.59 -10.80 -1.49
CA TYR A 154 18.23 -10.52 -0.20
C TYR A 154 17.46 -9.45 0.57
N GLU A 155 17.24 -8.29 -0.05
CA GLU A 155 16.49 -7.17 0.52
C GLU A 155 15.06 -7.59 0.90
N PHE A 156 14.39 -8.32 0.02
CA PHE A 156 13.07 -8.87 0.30
C PHE A 156 13.05 -9.78 1.54
N LYS A 157 14.01 -10.69 1.66
CA LYS A 157 14.11 -11.59 2.82
C LYS A 157 14.39 -10.84 4.11
N VAL A 158 15.13 -9.72 4.05
CA VAL A 158 15.39 -8.85 5.20
C VAL A 158 14.09 -8.21 5.67
N VAL A 159 13.37 -7.48 4.79
CA VAL A 159 12.12 -6.80 5.18
C VAL A 159 11.05 -7.78 5.61
N ARG A 160 10.99 -8.98 5.02
CA ARG A 160 10.08 -10.05 5.44
C ARG A 160 10.31 -10.46 6.91
N ARG A 161 11.57 -10.70 7.30
CA ARG A 161 11.93 -11.03 8.69
C ARG A 161 11.67 -9.85 9.63
N GLN A 162 11.95 -8.65 9.17
CA GLN A 162 11.68 -7.43 9.93
C GLN A 162 10.19 -7.21 10.14
N ALA A 163 9.34 -7.43 9.14
CA ALA A 163 7.88 -7.33 9.27
C ALA A 163 7.34 -8.33 10.28
N ALA A 164 7.79 -9.60 10.24
CA ALA A 164 7.42 -10.61 11.22
C ALA A 164 7.83 -10.20 12.65
N LYS A 165 9.04 -9.68 12.82
CA LYS A 165 9.50 -9.25 14.16
C LYS A 165 8.79 -8.00 14.65
N LEU A 166 8.56 -7.03 13.78
CA LEU A 166 7.85 -5.79 14.12
C LEU A 166 6.39 -6.07 14.49
N SER A 167 5.69 -6.93 13.75
CA SER A 167 4.31 -7.29 14.09
C SER A 167 4.20 -7.96 15.45
N GLN A 168 5.15 -8.82 15.83
CA GLN A 168 5.22 -9.42 17.17
C GLN A 168 5.42 -8.36 18.27
N LEU A 169 6.35 -7.43 18.06
CA LEU A 169 6.61 -6.35 19.05
C LEU A 169 5.40 -5.42 19.21
N LEU A 170 4.70 -5.14 18.12
CA LEU A 170 3.49 -4.31 18.18
C LEU A 170 2.33 -5.04 18.85
N ALA A 171 2.22 -6.36 18.70
CA ALA A 171 1.20 -7.17 19.36
C ALA A 171 1.39 -7.26 20.88
N GLU A 172 2.54 -6.85 21.44
CA GLU A 172 2.73 -6.66 22.88
C GLU A 172 2.03 -5.39 23.41
N GLU A 173 1.81 -4.39 22.55
CA GLU A 173 1.23 -3.08 22.91
C GLU A 173 -0.20 -2.88 22.37
N PHE A 174 -0.57 -3.58 21.29
CA PHE A 174 -1.81 -3.43 20.53
C PHE A 174 -2.48 -4.78 20.28
N GLU A 175 -3.81 -4.79 20.27
CA GLU A 175 -4.61 -6.01 20.09
C GLU A 175 -4.82 -6.35 18.60
N GLU A 176 -5.00 -5.32 17.76
CA GLU A 176 -5.34 -5.48 16.34
C GLU A 176 -4.14 -5.11 15.44
N VAL A 177 -3.16 -6.02 15.36
CA VAL A 177 -1.99 -5.88 14.48
C VAL A 177 -2.12 -6.78 13.27
N GLY A 178 -2.08 -6.20 12.08
CA GLY A 178 -2.14 -6.91 10.81
C GLY A 178 -0.88 -6.75 9.98
N VAL A 179 -0.65 -7.70 9.08
CA VAL A 179 0.43 -7.62 8.09
C VAL A 179 -0.16 -7.74 6.69
N VAL A 180 0.29 -6.87 5.80
CA VAL A 180 -0.12 -6.86 4.39
C VAL A 180 1.13 -6.96 3.53
N TYR A 181 1.18 -7.93 2.63
CA TYR A 181 2.15 -7.94 1.53
C TYR A 181 1.72 -6.90 0.49
N SER A 182 2.54 -5.90 0.26
CA SER A 182 2.22 -4.76 -0.63
C SER A 182 2.46 -5.04 -2.13
N GLY A 183 2.91 -6.25 -2.47
CA GLY A 183 3.40 -6.62 -3.81
C GLY A 183 4.93 -6.52 -3.93
N ARG A 184 5.59 -5.69 -3.13
CA ARG A 184 7.05 -5.55 -3.07
C ARG A 184 7.61 -5.83 -1.69
N GLY A 185 7.06 -5.17 -0.69
CA GLY A 185 7.43 -5.22 0.71
C GLY A 185 6.25 -5.59 1.59
N PHE A 186 6.23 -5.06 2.80
CA PHE A 186 5.20 -5.36 3.79
C PHE A 186 4.76 -4.10 4.52
N HIS A 187 3.46 -3.98 4.74
CA HIS A 187 2.91 -3.02 5.69
C HIS A 187 2.55 -3.76 6.98
N VAL A 188 3.01 -3.26 8.12
CA VAL A 188 2.50 -3.67 9.42
C VAL A 188 1.56 -2.56 9.87
N VAL A 189 0.30 -2.91 10.09
CA VAL A 189 -0.78 -1.96 10.40
C VAL A 189 -1.39 -2.25 11.75
N VAL A 190 -1.85 -1.21 12.44
CA VAL A 190 -2.52 -1.31 13.74
C VAL A 190 -3.89 -0.67 13.61
N ASP A 191 -4.93 -1.47 13.86
CA ASP A 191 -6.33 -1.06 13.73
C ASP A 191 -7.02 -0.74 15.07
N ASP A 192 -6.27 -0.72 16.18
CA ASP A 192 -6.76 -0.29 17.50
C ASP A 192 -7.21 1.17 17.52
N GLU A 193 -8.34 1.45 18.16
CA GLU A 193 -8.85 2.82 18.33
C GLU A 193 -7.81 3.76 18.96
N LYS A 194 -7.07 3.30 19.98
CA LYS A 194 -6.01 4.08 20.61
C LYS A 194 -4.91 4.48 19.63
N ALA A 195 -4.60 3.61 18.65
CA ALA A 195 -3.59 3.89 17.63
C ALA A 195 -4.06 4.95 16.61
N TYR A 196 -5.36 4.99 16.30
CA TYR A 196 -5.94 6.03 15.46
C TYR A 196 -5.80 7.43 16.04
N MET A 197 -5.88 7.55 17.37
CA MET A 197 -5.84 8.82 18.08
C MET A 197 -4.44 9.35 18.37
N LEU A 198 -3.38 8.59 18.07
CA LEU A 198 -2.00 9.02 18.27
C LEU A 198 -1.71 10.34 17.55
N GLY A 199 -1.16 11.30 18.30
CA GLY A 199 -0.74 12.58 17.77
C GLY A 199 0.56 12.50 16.96
N MET A 200 0.89 13.58 16.25
CA MET A 200 2.10 13.64 15.41
C MET A 200 3.39 13.39 16.19
N ARG A 201 3.47 13.90 17.45
CA ARG A 201 4.66 13.73 18.29
C ARG A 201 4.87 12.26 18.68
N GLU A 202 3.78 11.58 19.05
CA GLU A 202 3.79 10.16 19.40
C GLU A 202 4.16 9.29 18.20
N ARG A 203 3.56 9.55 17.03
CA ARG A 203 3.89 8.87 15.77
C ARG A 203 5.35 9.07 15.38
N ALA A 204 5.87 10.29 15.49
CA ALA A 204 7.27 10.58 15.21
C ALA A 204 8.22 9.89 16.23
N ALA A 205 7.80 9.74 17.48
CA ALA A 205 8.57 8.98 18.48
C ALA A 205 8.62 7.49 18.12
N LEU A 206 7.47 6.90 17.74
CA LEU A 206 7.40 5.50 17.25
C LEU A 206 8.23 5.31 15.97
N ALA A 207 8.14 6.22 15.01
CA ALA A 207 8.95 6.18 13.79
C ALA A 207 10.44 6.12 14.12
N ARG A 208 10.95 7.02 14.96
CA ARG A 208 12.35 7.00 15.41
C ARG A 208 12.72 5.76 16.23
N LYS A 209 11.82 5.28 17.12
CA LYS A 209 12.04 4.06 17.94
C LYS A 209 12.29 2.86 17.04
N TYR A 210 11.43 2.67 16.05
CA TYR A 210 11.46 1.50 15.17
C TYR A 210 12.40 1.68 13.96
N GLY A 211 12.58 2.89 13.43
CA GLY A 211 13.49 3.19 12.32
C GLY A 211 14.96 2.86 12.60
N ARG A 212 15.37 2.90 13.89
CA ARG A 212 16.71 2.48 14.31
C ARG A 212 16.96 0.97 14.16
N ARG A 213 15.94 0.16 14.02
CA ARG A 213 16.01 -1.32 14.05
C ARG A 213 15.46 -1.98 12.81
N PHE A 214 14.59 -1.31 12.09
CA PHE A 214 13.84 -1.83 10.95
C PHE A 214 13.94 -0.86 9.77
N ALA A 215 14.00 -1.37 8.56
CA ALA A 215 14.02 -0.60 7.32
C ALA A 215 12.62 -0.04 6.98
N ILE A 216 12.03 0.71 7.92
CA ILE A 216 10.74 1.37 7.72
C ILE A 216 10.89 2.72 7.04
N ASP A 217 9.84 3.14 6.33
CA ASP A 217 9.69 4.55 5.96
C ASP A 217 9.17 5.34 7.18
N GLU A 218 10.08 6.06 7.85
CA GLU A 218 9.77 6.85 9.04
C GLU A 218 8.75 7.94 8.74
N TRP A 219 8.73 8.50 7.53
CA TRP A 219 7.79 9.55 7.14
C TRP A 219 6.36 9.01 7.04
N VAL A 220 6.19 7.78 6.54
CA VAL A 220 4.90 7.09 6.56
C VAL A 220 4.43 6.89 8.01
N THR A 221 5.28 6.33 8.88
CA THR A 221 4.92 6.04 10.28
C THR A 221 4.59 7.32 11.05
N ALA A 222 5.34 8.39 10.84
CA ALA A 222 5.07 9.71 11.43
C ALA A 222 3.75 10.35 10.96
N GLY A 223 3.08 9.76 9.96
CA GLY A 223 1.79 10.24 9.45
C GLY A 223 1.92 11.26 8.31
N GLY A 224 3.08 11.37 7.68
CA GLY A 224 3.32 12.21 6.51
C GLY A 224 2.63 11.70 5.26
N SER A 225 2.67 10.38 5.01
CA SER A 225 1.90 9.75 3.95
C SER A 225 0.58 9.19 4.47
N ARG A 226 -0.50 9.44 3.74
CA ARG A 226 -1.83 8.88 4.07
C ARG A 226 -2.13 7.58 3.32
N LEU A 227 -1.52 7.39 2.17
CA LEU A 227 -1.87 6.31 1.25
C LEU A 227 -1.08 5.04 1.55
N MET A 228 -1.81 3.95 1.72
CA MET A 228 -1.27 2.60 1.80
C MET A 228 -1.89 1.74 0.71
N ARG A 229 -1.12 0.78 0.21
CA ARG A 229 -1.60 -0.08 -0.88
C ARG A 229 -2.84 -0.85 -0.48
N LEU A 230 -3.86 -0.79 -1.33
CA LEU A 230 -5.13 -1.45 -1.10
C LEU A 230 -4.96 -2.98 -1.15
N PRO A 231 -5.34 -3.72 -0.10
CA PRO A 231 -5.38 -5.17 -0.13
C PRO A 231 -6.20 -5.71 -1.30
N TYR A 232 -5.76 -6.83 -1.85
CA TYR A 232 -6.34 -7.53 -3.01
C TYR A 232 -6.22 -6.80 -4.34
N SER A 233 -5.60 -5.61 -4.38
CA SER A 233 -5.29 -4.89 -5.62
C SER A 233 -3.99 -5.37 -6.27
N LEU A 234 -3.73 -4.91 -7.49
CA LEU A 234 -2.48 -5.14 -8.20
C LEU A 234 -1.41 -4.13 -7.78
N ASN A 235 -0.20 -4.61 -7.52
CA ASN A 235 1.00 -3.82 -7.66
C ASN A 235 1.55 -4.02 -9.08
N GLY A 236 1.14 -3.14 -9.99
CA GLY A 236 1.49 -3.25 -11.42
C GLY A 236 2.97 -3.03 -11.71
N LEU A 237 3.72 -2.41 -10.78
CA LEU A 237 5.17 -2.23 -10.92
C LEU A 237 5.91 -3.57 -10.95
N VAL A 238 5.39 -4.57 -10.25
CA VAL A 238 6.03 -5.88 -10.07
C VAL A 238 5.13 -7.07 -10.43
N SER A 239 3.93 -6.80 -10.93
CA SER A 239 2.92 -7.82 -11.30
C SER A 239 2.65 -8.79 -10.15
N ARG A 240 2.32 -8.26 -8.96
CA ARG A 240 1.93 -9.05 -7.79
C ARG A 240 0.66 -8.50 -7.16
N LYS A 241 -0.16 -9.41 -6.62
CA LYS A 241 -1.34 -9.04 -5.83
C LYS A 241 -0.90 -8.57 -4.44
N CYS A 242 -1.49 -7.50 -3.96
CA CYS A 242 -1.43 -7.13 -2.57
C CYS A 242 -2.29 -8.10 -1.75
N MET A 243 -1.80 -8.59 -0.60
CA MET A 243 -2.48 -9.64 0.16
C MET A 243 -2.35 -9.44 1.66
N VAL A 244 -3.46 -9.60 2.38
CA VAL A 244 -3.45 -9.70 3.84
C VAL A 244 -2.82 -11.04 4.24
N ILE A 245 -1.82 -11.01 5.10
CA ILE A 245 -1.18 -12.19 5.69
C ILE A 245 -1.85 -12.47 7.04
N LYS A 246 -2.47 -13.61 7.17
CA LYS A 246 -3.29 -13.92 8.36
C LYS A 246 -2.47 -14.25 9.61
N ASP A 247 -1.33 -14.91 9.44
CA ASP A 247 -0.46 -15.33 10.55
C ASP A 247 0.97 -14.85 10.29
N GLY A 248 1.60 -14.22 11.28
CA GLY A 248 3.00 -13.81 11.19
C GLY A 248 3.97 -14.97 10.96
N ARG A 249 3.58 -16.21 11.29
CA ARG A 249 4.36 -17.44 10.99
C ARG A 249 4.39 -17.73 9.49
N ASP A 250 3.31 -17.43 8.77
CA ASP A 250 3.22 -17.60 7.31
C ASP A 250 4.22 -16.70 6.58
N LEU A 251 4.62 -15.59 7.21
CA LEU A 251 5.63 -14.69 6.67
C LEU A 251 6.98 -15.36 6.45
N LEU A 252 7.42 -16.23 7.36
CA LEU A 252 8.79 -16.76 7.30
C LEU A 252 9.04 -17.67 6.09
N GLY A 253 7.99 -18.35 5.60
CA GLY A 253 8.03 -19.17 4.39
C GLY A 253 7.63 -18.41 3.10
N PHE A 254 7.11 -17.20 3.21
CA PHE A 254 6.55 -16.49 2.09
C PHE A 254 7.58 -16.10 1.02
N ASP A 255 7.38 -16.55 -0.22
CA ASP A 255 8.18 -16.15 -1.39
C ASP A 255 7.24 -15.66 -2.51
N PRO A 256 7.28 -14.39 -2.91
CA PRO A 256 6.38 -13.82 -3.91
C PRO A 256 6.59 -14.37 -5.32
N ARG A 257 7.64 -15.16 -5.54
CA ARG A 257 7.92 -15.79 -6.84
C ARG A 257 7.18 -17.10 -7.03
N SER A 258 6.85 -17.80 -5.93
CA SER A 258 6.20 -19.11 -5.93
C SER A 258 4.85 -19.13 -5.22
N GLU A 259 4.54 -18.12 -4.39
CA GLU A 259 3.27 -18.03 -3.68
C GLU A 259 2.10 -17.77 -4.65
N SER A 260 1.32 -18.79 -4.92
CA SER A 260 0.26 -18.77 -5.94
C SER A 260 -0.83 -17.73 -5.66
N THR A 261 -1.07 -17.41 -4.40
CA THR A 261 -2.12 -16.44 -3.99
C THR A 261 -1.81 -15.01 -4.42
N VAL A 262 -0.51 -14.66 -4.56
CA VAL A 262 -0.07 -13.32 -4.96
C VAL A 262 0.33 -13.21 -6.43
N ILE A 263 0.42 -14.33 -7.15
CA ILE A 263 0.71 -14.34 -8.59
C ILE A 263 -0.60 -14.15 -9.35
N PRO A 264 -0.75 -13.08 -10.17
CA PRO A 264 -1.91 -12.89 -11.02
C PRO A 264 -2.06 -14.01 -12.06
N SER A 265 -3.30 -14.26 -12.51
CA SER A 265 -3.60 -15.30 -13.50
C SER A 265 -2.86 -15.09 -14.83
N PHE A 266 -2.67 -13.84 -15.26
CA PHE A 266 -1.96 -13.50 -16.50
C PHE A 266 -0.46 -13.83 -16.48
N LEU A 267 0.11 -14.19 -15.32
CA LEU A 267 1.50 -14.67 -15.19
C LEU A 267 1.58 -16.20 -15.06
N ARG A 268 0.45 -16.88 -14.87
CA ARG A 268 0.41 -18.33 -14.83
C ARG A 268 0.35 -18.80 -16.29
N SER A 269 1.35 -19.54 -16.71
CA SER A 269 1.28 -20.20 -18.02
C SER A 269 0.03 -21.09 -18.08
N PRO A 270 -0.66 -21.13 -19.24
CA PRO A 270 -1.77 -22.04 -19.44
C PRO A 270 -1.33 -23.49 -19.25
#